data_ff3c92de5b0db526df3905c1e304608d
#
_entry.id   ff3c92de5b0db526df3905c1e304608d
#
_cell.length_a   1.000
_cell.length_b   1.000
_cell.length_c   1.000
_cell.angle_alpha   90.00
_cell.angle_beta   90.00
_cell.angle_gamma   90.00
#
_symmetry.space_group_name_H-M   'P 1'
#
loop_
_entity.id
_entity.type
_entity.pdbx_description
1 polymer ?
#
loop_
_entity_poly.entity_id
_entity_poly.type
_entity_poly.pdbx_seq_one_letter_code
_entity_poly.pdbx_strand_id
1 'polypeptide(L)'
;MEQREASAYSAAPIIEMKGIVKRFYIGQPNELEILRGIDLVVRRGEFISIVGASGSGKSTLMNIIGALDRPTEGSYLLDSVPMAQVPDDMLSEIRNLKIGFVFQTFNLIPRTSALKNVELPMLYAGVPAGKRTKRAKELLEMVE
;
A
#
# COMPACT_ATOMS: atom_id res chain seq x y z
N MET A 1 -10.82 -25.85 -21.10
CA MET A 1 -10.94 -24.94 -19.93
C MET A 1 -9.73 -25.03 -19.01
N GLU A 2 -9.13 -26.17 -18.82
CA GLU A 2 -7.94 -26.39 -17.94
C GLU A 2 -6.66 -25.62 -18.33
N GLN A 3 -6.42 -25.37 -19.61
CA GLN A 3 -5.19 -24.65 -20.04
C GLN A 3 -5.19 -23.14 -19.75
N ARG A 4 -6.35 -22.53 -19.46
CA ARG A 4 -6.42 -21.10 -19.06
C ARG A 4 -6.12 -20.89 -17.57
N GLU A 5 -6.44 -21.85 -16.71
CA GLU A 5 -6.15 -21.76 -15.27
C GLU A 5 -4.66 -21.98 -14.97
N ALA A 6 -3.98 -22.89 -15.71
CA ALA A 6 -2.54 -23.13 -15.53
C ALA A 6 -1.66 -21.91 -15.90
N SER A 7 -2.09 -21.06 -16.83
CA SER A 7 -1.37 -19.85 -17.21
C SER A 7 -1.44 -18.72 -16.19
N ALA A 8 -2.49 -18.67 -15.36
CA ALA A 8 -2.66 -17.64 -14.32
C ALA A 8 -1.73 -17.85 -13.11
N TYR A 9 -1.29 -19.10 -12.87
CA TYR A 9 -0.42 -19.44 -11.74
C TYR A 9 1.08 -19.25 -11.98
N SER A 10 1.51 -18.94 -13.20
CA SER A 10 2.91 -18.78 -13.58
C SER A 10 3.48 -17.37 -13.45
N ALA A 11 2.67 -16.36 -13.17
CA ALA A 11 3.15 -15.00 -13.01
C ALA A 11 3.72 -14.79 -11.60
N ALA A 12 4.86 -14.07 -11.48
CA ALA A 12 5.44 -13.68 -10.21
C ALA A 12 4.40 -12.94 -9.34
N PRO A 13 4.38 -13.19 -8.01
CA PRO A 13 3.45 -12.54 -7.11
C PRO A 13 3.66 -11.02 -7.12
N ILE A 14 2.56 -10.27 -6.96
CA ILE A 14 2.64 -8.81 -6.79
C ILE A 14 3.11 -8.44 -5.39
N ILE A 15 2.75 -9.26 -4.38
CA ILE A 15 3.18 -9.12 -3.00
C ILE A 15 3.75 -10.47 -2.55
N GLU A 16 4.95 -10.44 -1.98
CA GLU A 16 5.55 -11.58 -1.30
C GLU A 16 6.16 -11.11 0.00
N MET A 17 5.64 -11.62 1.11
CA MET A 17 6.10 -11.34 2.47
C MET A 17 6.50 -12.64 3.14
N LYS A 18 7.65 -12.65 3.80
CA LYS A 18 8.18 -13.80 4.54
C LYS A 18 8.67 -13.39 5.90
N GLY A 19 8.14 -14.04 6.94
CA GLY A 19 8.55 -13.85 8.32
C GLY A 19 8.40 -12.41 8.81
N ILE A 20 7.38 -11.67 8.38
CA ILE A 20 7.20 -10.27 8.75
C ILE A 20 6.95 -10.13 10.25
N VAL A 21 7.87 -9.48 10.93
CA VAL A 21 7.75 -9.07 12.34
C VAL A 21 7.64 -7.55 12.42
N LYS A 22 6.77 -7.06 13.29
CA LYS A 22 6.71 -5.63 13.63
C LYS A 22 6.69 -5.45 15.14
N ARG A 23 7.71 -4.74 15.63
CA ARG A 23 7.82 -4.31 17.03
C ARG A 23 7.82 -2.80 17.10
N PHE A 24 7.21 -2.29 18.14
CA PHE A 24 7.23 -0.88 18.54
C PHE A 24 7.99 -0.72 19.85
N TYR A 25 8.58 0.45 20.09
CA TYR A 25 9.32 0.79 21.32
C TYR A 25 10.48 -0.18 21.62
N ILE A 26 11.21 -0.59 20.58
CA ILE A 26 12.28 -1.57 20.65
C ILE A 26 13.32 -1.15 21.71
N GLY A 27 13.68 -2.10 22.60
CA GLY A 27 14.62 -1.87 23.68
C GLY A 27 14.09 -1.04 24.84
N GLN A 28 12.79 -0.77 24.90
CA GLN A 28 12.13 -0.07 25.99
C GLN A 28 11.27 -1.04 26.84
N PRO A 29 10.97 -0.69 28.10
CA PRO A 29 10.16 -1.57 28.97
C PRO A 29 8.74 -1.87 28.46
N ASN A 30 8.25 -1.06 27.52
CA ASN A 30 6.94 -1.20 26.88
C ASN A 30 7.05 -1.71 25.44
N GLU A 31 8.13 -2.41 25.09
CA GLU A 31 8.26 -3.03 23.76
C GLU A 31 7.05 -3.92 23.46
N LEU A 32 6.48 -3.73 22.29
CA LEU A 32 5.26 -4.40 21.87
C LEU A 32 5.45 -5.03 20.49
N GLU A 33 5.38 -6.35 20.43
CA GLU A 33 5.38 -7.11 19.18
C GLU A 33 3.96 -7.30 18.67
N ILE A 34 3.65 -6.66 17.56
CA ILE A 34 2.30 -6.66 16.94
C ILE A 34 2.18 -7.73 15.86
N LEU A 35 3.20 -7.89 15.01
CA LEU A 35 3.24 -8.93 13.97
C LEU A 35 4.35 -9.92 14.32
N ARG A 36 4.02 -11.21 14.22
CA ARG A 36 4.82 -12.32 14.75
C ARG A 36 5.17 -13.33 13.66
N GLY A 37 5.89 -12.89 12.62
CA GLY A 37 6.31 -13.78 11.54
C GLY A 37 5.20 -14.07 10.53
N ILE A 38 4.62 -13.03 9.92
CA ILE A 38 3.56 -13.19 8.91
C ILE A 38 4.15 -13.52 7.55
N ASP A 39 3.65 -14.59 6.94
CA ASP A 39 3.88 -14.94 5.54
C ASP A 39 2.62 -14.62 4.73
N LEU A 40 2.79 -13.96 3.59
CA LEU A 40 1.70 -13.60 2.69
C LEU A 40 2.19 -13.57 1.25
N VAL A 41 1.45 -14.22 0.36
CA VAL A 41 1.67 -14.14 -1.09
C VAL A 41 0.38 -13.70 -1.75
N VAL A 42 0.45 -12.66 -2.58
CA VAL A 42 -0.68 -12.17 -3.38
C VAL A 42 -0.26 -12.13 -4.84
N ARG A 43 -1.07 -12.72 -5.70
CA ARG A 43 -0.86 -12.71 -7.16
C ARG A 43 -1.64 -11.58 -7.81
N ARG A 44 -1.27 -11.25 -9.04
CA ARG A 44 -2.00 -10.24 -9.82
C ARG A 44 -3.44 -10.69 -10.05
N GLY A 45 -4.37 -9.75 -9.84
CA GLY A 45 -5.81 -10.01 -10.01
C GLY A 45 -6.48 -10.72 -8.84
N GLU A 46 -5.74 -11.09 -7.78
CA GLU A 46 -6.33 -11.65 -6.57
C GLU A 46 -7.03 -10.59 -5.73
N PHE A 47 -8.15 -10.98 -5.14
CA PHE A 47 -8.82 -10.27 -4.07
C PHE A 47 -8.59 -11.04 -2.77
N ILE A 48 -8.06 -10.36 -1.76
CA ILE A 48 -7.83 -10.95 -0.43
C ILE A 48 -8.58 -10.17 0.64
N SER A 49 -8.98 -10.86 1.70
CA SER A 49 -9.59 -10.26 2.88
C SER A 49 -8.77 -10.62 4.13
N ILE A 50 -8.38 -9.60 4.90
CA ILE A 50 -7.67 -9.76 6.17
C ILE A 50 -8.66 -9.59 7.30
N VAL A 51 -8.97 -10.68 8.00
CA VAL A 51 -9.94 -10.71 9.09
C VAL A 51 -9.27 -11.02 10.42
N GLY A 52 -9.85 -10.57 11.52
CA GLY A 52 -9.32 -10.80 12.87
C GLY A 52 -9.94 -9.84 13.89
N ALA A 53 -9.75 -10.13 15.17
CA ALA A 53 -10.22 -9.30 16.29
C ALA A 53 -9.63 -7.88 16.26
N SER A 54 -10.24 -6.94 16.97
CA SER A 54 -9.65 -5.62 17.18
C SER A 54 -8.29 -5.76 17.86
N GLY A 55 -7.30 -4.97 17.42
CA GLY A 55 -5.94 -5.02 17.97
C GLY A 55 -5.06 -6.18 17.45
N SER A 56 -5.55 -7.05 16.55
CA SER A 56 -4.77 -8.18 16.02
C SER A 56 -3.68 -7.81 15.00
N GLY A 57 -3.41 -6.53 14.77
CA GLY A 57 -2.34 -6.07 13.88
C GLY A 57 -2.75 -5.84 12.42
N LYS A 58 -4.04 -5.96 12.05
CA LYS A 58 -4.50 -5.77 10.66
C LYS A 58 -4.06 -4.44 10.05
N SER A 59 -4.27 -3.34 10.76
CA SER A 59 -3.87 -2.00 10.29
C SER A 59 -2.35 -1.88 10.17
N THR A 60 -1.60 -2.49 11.09
CA THR A 60 -0.13 -2.54 11.03
C THR A 60 0.34 -3.30 9.78
N LEU A 61 -0.26 -4.46 9.49
CA LEU A 61 0.04 -5.22 8.29
C LEU A 61 -0.32 -4.44 7.03
N MET A 62 -1.50 -3.79 7.00
CA MET A 62 -1.92 -2.94 5.87
C MET A 62 -0.96 -1.76 5.64
N ASN A 63 -0.45 -1.14 6.70
CA ASN A 63 0.54 -0.07 6.57
C ASN A 63 1.86 -0.57 5.97
N ILE A 64 2.30 -1.78 6.33
CA ILE A 64 3.50 -2.38 5.73
C ILE A 64 3.24 -2.74 4.25
N ILE A 65 2.11 -3.38 3.94
CA ILE A 65 1.71 -3.68 2.55
C ILE A 65 1.69 -2.39 1.72
N GLY A 66 1.14 -1.32 2.27
CA GLY A 66 1.04 -0.02 1.63
C GLY A 66 2.34 0.80 1.60
N ALA A 67 3.46 0.23 2.05
CA ALA A 67 4.73 0.95 2.15
C ALA A 67 4.65 2.26 2.97
N LEU A 68 3.70 2.34 3.91
CA LEU A 68 3.58 3.44 4.88
C LEU A 68 4.44 3.20 6.12
N ASP A 69 4.80 1.94 6.37
CA ASP A 69 5.67 1.53 7.47
C ASP A 69 6.59 0.38 7.00
N ARG A 70 7.69 0.16 7.70
CA ARG A 70 8.63 -0.94 7.42
C ARG A 70 8.49 -2.04 8.46
N PRO A 71 8.65 -3.32 8.09
CA PRO A 71 8.75 -4.38 9.06
C PRO A 71 10.04 -4.21 9.89
N THR A 72 10.03 -4.73 11.11
CA THR A 72 11.23 -4.81 11.96
C THR A 72 12.15 -5.94 11.49
N GLU A 73 11.55 -7.06 11.07
CA GLU A 73 12.23 -8.24 10.55
C GLU A 73 11.41 -8.85 9.41
N GLY A 74 12.05 -9.76 8.66
CA GLY A 74 11.46 -10.43 7.53
C GLY A 74 11.75 -9.75 6.20
N SER A 75 11.19 -10.28 5.13
CA SER A 75 11.36 -9.74 3.78
C SER A 75 10.02 -9.40 3.14
N TYR A 76 9.98 -8.26 2.46
CA TYR A 76 8.82 -7.80 1.70
C TYR A 76 9.24 -7.41 0.28
N LEU A 77 8.67 -8.09 -0.72
CA LEU A 77 8.80 -7.76 -2.12
C LEU A 77 7.45 -7.22 -2.63
N LEU A 78 7.48 -6.06 -3.25
CA LEU A 78 6.36 -5.50 -3.99
C LEU A 78 6.73 -5.45 -5.47
N ASP A 79 6.02 -6.20 -6.29
CA ASP A 79 6.30 -6.32 -7.74
C ASP A 79 7.79 -6.64 -8.00
N SER A 80 8.32 -7.61 -7.23
CA SER A 80 9.73 -8.05 -7.23
C SER A 80 10.74 -7.03 -6.69
N VAL A 81 10.31 -5.86 -6.21
CA VAL A 81 11.18 -4.84 -5.62
C VAL A 81 11.35 -5.11 -4.12
N PRO A 82 12.58 -5.29 -3.59
CA PRO A 82 12.80 -5.53 -2.17
C PRO A 82 12.62 -4.23 -1.37
N MET A 83 11.48 -4.10 -0.70
CA MET A 83 11.03 -2.88 -0.03
C MET A 83 11.93 -2.43 1.13
N ALA A 84 12.65 -3.37 1.75
CA ALA A 84 13.60 -3.05 2.82
C ALA A 84 14.81 -2.22 2.35
N GLN A 85 15.16 -2.33 1.06
CA GLN A 85 16.32 -1.66 0.46
C GLN A 85 15.96 -0.36 -0.26
N VAL A 86 14.67 -0.06 -0.39
CA VAL A 86 14.20 1.15 -1.08
C VAL A 86 14.45 2.38 -0.19
N PRO A 87 15.14 3.42 -0.66
CA PRO A 87 15.29 4.70 0.05
C PRO A 87 13.93 5.38 0.27
N ASP A 88 13.82 6.25 1.28
CA ASP A 88 12.53 6.85 1.68
C ASP A 88 11.92 7.78 0.61
N ASP A 89 12.76 8.46 -0.16
CA ASP A 89 12.33 9.27 -1.31
C ASP A 89 11.70 8.40 -2.41
N MET A 90 12.31 7.26 -2.73
CA MET A 90 11.77 6.30 -3.69
C MET A 90 10.51 5.57 -3.20
N LEU A 91 10.35 5.39 -1.88
CA LEU A 91 9.10 4.83 -1.33
C LEU A 91 7.88 5.69 -1.68
N SER A 92 8.05 7.00 -1.69
CA SER A 92 6.98 7.94 -2.05
C SER A 92 6.56 7.79 -3.52
N GLU A 93 7.52 7.57 -4.41
CA GLU A 93 7.27 7.30 -5.83
C GLU A 93 6.57 5.95 -6.03
N ILE A 94 7.03 4.89 -5.36
CA ILE A 94 6.41 3.57 -5.41
C ILE A 94 4.96 3.62 -4.93
N ARG A 95 4.68 4.29 -3.81
CA ARG A 95 3.31 4.50 -3.33
C ARG A 95 2.44 5.18 -4.37
N ASN A 96 2.94 6.26 -4.95
CA ASN A 96 2.20 7.04 -5.94
C ASN A 96 1.89 6.26 -7.23
N LEU A 97 2.80 5.38 -7.67
CA LEU A 97 2.68 4.68 -8.95
C LEU A 97 2.06 3.28 -8.84
N LYS A 98 2.26 2.58 -7.72
CA LYS A 98 1.93 1.15 -7.60
C LYS A 98 0.83 0.84 -6.59
N ILE A 99 0.48 1.77 -5.69
CA ILE A 99 -0.45 1.52 -4.58
C ILE A 99 -1.59 2.53 -4.61
N GLY A 100 -2.83 2.04 -4.57
CA GLY A 100 -4.01 2.85 -4.32
C GLY A 100 -4.54 2.59 -2.92
N PHE A 101 -4.67 3.63 -2.09
CA PHE A 101 -5.22 3.53 -0.75
C PHE A 101 -6.65 4.08 -0.70
N VAL A 102 -7.55 3.29 -0.11
CA VAL A 102 -8.86 3.77 0.34
C VAL A 102 -8.85 3.76 1.87
N PHE A 103 -8.87 4.94 2.48
CA PHE A 103 -8.79 5.08 3.92
C PHE A 103 -10.16 5.05 4.58
N GLN A 104 -10.23 4.54 5.79
CA GLN A 104 -11.44 4.58 6.62
C GLN A 104 -11.83 6.00 7.01
N THR A 105 -10.85 6.88 7.21
CA THR A 105 -11.00 8.33 7.42
C THR A 105 -10.56 9.05 6.16
N PHE A 106 -11.15 10.21 5.90
CA PHE A 106 -10.99 10.91 4.61
C PHE A 106 -9.54 11.28 4.27
N ASN A 107 -8.67 11.50 5.26
CA ASN A 107 -7.25 11.87 5.09
C ASN A 107 -7.04 13.02 4.08
N LEU A 108 -8.01 13.93 4.02
CA LEU A 108 -7.94 15.10 3.16
C LEU A 108 -7.05 16.17 3.80
N ILE A 109 -6.33 16.89 2.97
CA ILE A 109 -5.59 18.07 3.43
C ILE A 109 -6.59 19.14 3.82
N PRO A 110 -6.60 19.58 5.11
CA PRO A 110 -7.52 20.59 5.58
C PRO A 110 -7.29 21.94 4.88
N ARG A 111 -8.34 22.73 4.78
CA ARG A 111 -8.32 24.06 4.13
C ARG A 111 -7.95 24.03 2.63
N THR A 112 -8.10 22.87 2.01
CA THR A 112 -7.85 22.64 0.58
C THR A 112 -9.15 22.17 -0.06
N SER A 113 -9.48 22.64 -1.27
CA SER A 113 -10.69 22.21 -1.98
C SER A 113 -10.64 20.71 -2.36
N ALA A 114 -11.81 20.09 -2.57
CA ALA A 114 -11.91 18.71 -3.07
C ALA A 114 -11.11 18.54 -4.37
N LEU A 115 -11.26 19.46 -5.30
CA LEU A 115 -10.52 19.46 -6.56
C LEU A 115 -9.00 19.39 -6.35
N LYS A 116 -8.46 20.22 -5.46
CA LYS A 116 -7.03 20.24 -5.16
C LYS A 116 -6.55 18.98 -4.45
N ASN A 117 -7.36 18.41 -3.56
CA ASN A 117 -7.04 17.11 -2.94
C ASN A 117 -6.95 16.00 -3.98
N VAL A 118 -7.86 15.97 -4.98
CA VAL A 118 -7.83 15.00 -6.09
C VAL A 118 -6.65 15.27 -7.05
N GLU A 119 -6.25 16.52 -7.22
CA GLU A 119 -5.09 16.89 -8.05
C GLU A 119 -3.74 16.45 -7.43
N LEU A 120 -3.67 16.31 -6.12
CA LEU A 120 -2.41 16.17 -5.38
C LEU A 120 -1.56 14.95 -5.81
N PRO A 121 -2.11 13.73 -5.93
CA PRO A 121 -1.33 12.57 -6.42
C PRO A 121 -0.79 12.79 -7.83
N MET A 122 -1.57 13.44 -8.69
CA MET A 122 -1.15 13.77 -10.06
C MET A 122 -0.07 14.86 -10.09
N LEU A 123 -0.05 15.76 -9.09
CA LEU A 123 1.03 16.72 -8.92
C LEU A 123 2.36 16.02 -8.61
N TYR A 124 2.35 15.08 -7.68
CA TYR A 124 3.53 14.27 -7.35
C TYR A 124 3.98 13.37 -8.51
N ALA A 125 3.05 12.92 -9.35
CA ALA A 125 3.35 12.19 -10.58
C ALA A 125 3.85 13.08 -11.74
N GLY A 126 4.09 14.39 -11.50
CA GLY A 126 4.59 15.33 -12.53
C GLY A 126 3.58 15.67 -13.63
N VAL A 127 2.28 15.40 -13.46
CA VAL A 127 1.26 15.70 -14.47
C VAL A 127 1.07 17.21 -14.61
N PRO A 128 1.12 17.79 -15.82
CA PRO A 128 0.93 19.23 -16.06
C PRO A 128 -0.42 19.75 -15.54
N ALA A 129 -0.43 21.00 -15.02
CA ALA A 129 -1.58 21.61 -14.33
C ALA A 129 -2.91 21.50 -15.08
N GLY A 130 -2.95 21.84 -16.35
CA GLY A 130 -4.18 21.78 -17.15
C GLY A 130 -4.75 20.36 -17.29
N LYS A 131 -3.87 19.35 -17.43
CA LYS A 131 -4.29 17.95 -17.48
C LYS A 131 -4.78 17.45 -16.12
N ARG A 132 -4.12 17.85 -15.01
CA ARG A 132 -4.55 17.50 -13.64
C ARG A 132 -5.96 18.01 -13.35
N THR A 133 -6.18 19.30 -13.59
CA THR A 133 -7.47 19.95 -13.31
C THR A 133 -8.60 19.32 -14.10
N LYS A 134 -8.36 19.05 -15.40
CA LYS A 134 -9.35 18.35 -16.24
C LYS A 134 -9.66 16.97 -15.68
N ARG A 135 -8.62 16.16 -15.40
CA ARG A 135 -8.81 14.80 -14.88
C ARG A 135 -9.46 14.76 -13.49
N ALA A 136 -9.09 15.69 -12.63
CA ALA A 136 -9.69 15.78 -11.30
C ALA A 136 -11.18 16.13 -11.34
N LYS A 137 -11.62 17.00 -12.26
CA LYS A 137 -13.05 17.29 -12.48
C LYS A 137 -13.80 16.06 -12.96
N GLU A 138 -13.29 15.39 -14.01
CA GLU A 138 -13.88 14.14 -14.50
C GLU A 138 -14.06 13.09 -13.39
N LEU A 139 -13.05 12.92 -12.51
CA LEU A 139 -13.11 11.95 -11.42
C LEU A 139 -14.14 12.35 -10.34
N LEU A 140 -14.28 13.63 -10.05
CA LEU A 140 -15.29 14.11 -9.10
C LEU A 140 -16.71 13.91 -9.66
N GLU A 141 -16.94 14.21 -10.93
CA GLU A 141 -18.22 13.97 -11.62
C GLU A 141 -18.63 12.48 -11.66
N MET A 142 -17.67 11.56 -11.58
CA MET A 142 -17.95 10.11 -11.56
C MET A 142 -18.48 9.61 -10.22
N VAL A 143 -18.36 10.38 -9.14
CA VAL A 143 -18.73 9.97 -7.77
C VAL A 143 -19.82 10.85 -7.16
N GLU A 144 -20.37 11.79 -7.92
CA GLU A 144 -21.60 12.51 -7.60
C GLU A 144 -22.82 11.61 -7.95
#